data_122cb942d2d741495ac98563040b9467
#
_entry.id   122cb942d2d741495ac98563040b9467
#
_cell.length_a   1.000
_cell.length_b   1.000
_cell.length_c   1.000
_cell.angle_alpha   90.00
_cell.angle_beta   90.00
_cell.angle_gamma   90.00
#
_symmetry.space_group_name_H-M   'P 1'
#
loop_
_entity.id
_entity.type
_entity.pdbx_description
1 polymer ?
#
loop_
_entity_poly.entity_id
_entity_poly.type
_entity_poly.pdbx_seq_one_letter_code
_entity_poly.pdbx_strand_id
1 'polypeptide(L)'
;MLIKITRKSQPKASEITPHEVYLKRREFIRAGAGALAAGLLPGAAGAALGPDFGDLPDSRYNTDEKLTSYENVTTYNNFYELGTGKDDPHKNADSLVAEPWSIEVSGECAKPGVYSVEDFVKPHKLEDRIYRLRCVEAWSMVIPWVGFEVGEVVKRCEPNSHAKYVAFKTILDPENLPGQRRRVLDWPYKEGLRLDEAMNPLAIFAVGLYGKALPNQNGAPLRLVVPWKYGFKSIKSVVSMEFTRDEPPTAWGRQAPGEYGFYSNVNPEVNHPRWSQRRERRIGEFRKRKTLMFNGYEEEVAHLYAGMDLKKNF
;
A
#
# COMPACT_ATOMS: atom_id res chain seq x y z
N MET A 1 8.79 25.62 -42.28
CA MET A 1 9.91 25.21 -41.40
C MET A 1 9.37 25.19 -39.96
N LEU A 2 9.06 24.02 -39.40
CA LEU A 2 8.55 23.89 -38.04
C LEU A 2 9.74 23.82 -37.06
N ILE A 3 9.93 24.85 -36.28
CA ILE A 3 10.97 24.90 -35.25
C ILE A 3 10.45 24.11 -34.04
N LYS A 4 11.03 22.94 -33.82
CA LYS A 4 10.73 22.10 -32.67
C LYS A 4 11.50 22.62 -31.45
N ILE A 5 10.81 23.32 -30.52
CA ILE A 5 11.40 23.78 -29.27
C ILE A 5 11.39 22.61 -28.30
N THR A 6 12.54 21.99 -28.06
CA THR A 6 12.73 20.97 -27.03
C THR A 6 12.92 21.65 -25.67
N ARG A 7 12.02 21.41 -24.72
CA ARG A 7 12.19 21.83 -23.33
C ARG A 7 13.14 20.86 -22.62
N LYS A 8 14.03 21.37 -21.76
CA LYS A 8 15.02 20.57 -20.98
C LYS A 8 14.39 19.50 -20.08
N SER A 9 13.09 19.53 -19.85
CA SER A 9 12.32 18.56 -19.07
C SER A 9 11.67 17.44 -19.88
N GLN A 10 11.86 17.39 -21.19
CA GLN A 10 11.33 16.29 -22.00
C GLN A 10 12.35 15.14 -22.06
N PRO A 11 11.91 13.87 -21.78
CA PRO A 11 12.77 12.71 -21.94
C PRO A 11 13.25 12.60 -23.38
N LYS A 12 14.50 12.17 -23.57
CA LYS A 12 15.07 11.94 -24.90
C LYS A 12 14.30 10.82 -25.60
N ALA A 13 14.20 10.89 -26.94
CA ALA A 13 13.49 9.86 -27.73
C ALA A 13 14.03 8.43 -27.49
N SER A 14 15.29 8.29 -27.07
CA SER A 14 15.92 7.02 -26.69
C SER A 14 15.48 6.51 -25.30
N GLU A 15 14.82 7.34 -24.49
CA GLU A 15 14.33 7.01 -23.15
C GLU A 15 12.83 6.67 -23.16
N ILE A 16 12.17 6.84 -24.31
CA ILE A 16 10.76 6.51 -24.50
C ILE A 16 10.67 5.14 -25.17
N THR A 17 10.13 4.16 -24.48
CA THR A 17 9.88 2.84 -25.06
C THR A 17 8.91 2.99 -26.24
N PRO A 18 9.26 2.59 -27.49
CA PRO A 18 8.34 2.67 -28.61
C PRO A 18 7.05 1.90 -28.35
N HIS A 19 5.92 2.47 -28.74
CA HIS A 19 4.59 1.88 -28.53
C HIS A 19 4.47 0.44 -29.08
N GLU A 20 5.14 0.14 -30.20
CA GLU A 20 5.19 -1.20 -30.78
C GLU A 20 5.92 -2.23 -29.91
N VAL A 21 6.96 -1.82 -29.18
CA VAL A 21 7.68 -2.68 -28.23
C VAL A 21 6.81 -2.92 -27.00
N TYR A 22 6.03 -1.93 -26.59
CA TYR A 22 5.04 -2.05 -25.53
C TYR A 22 3.91 -3.04 -25.89
N LEU A 23 3.39 -2.99 -27.12
CA LEU A 23 2.35 -3.92 -27.60
C LEU A 23 2.87 -5.36 -27.73
N LYS A 24 4.11 -5.56 -28.18
CA LYS A 24 4.73 -6.90 -28.29
C LYS A 24 4.98 -7.53 -26.91
N ARG A 25 5.26 -6.74 -25.87
CA ARG A 25 5.34 -7.24 -24.48
C ARG A 25 4.01 -7.85 -24.03
N ARG A 26 2.89 -7.22 -24.37
CA ARG A 26 1.54 -7.71 -24.06
C ARG A 26 1.22 -9.03 -24.77
N GLU A 27 1.70 -9.22 -26.00
CA GLU A 27 1.57 -10.48 -26.74
C GLU A 27 2.45 -11.59 -26.16
N PHE A 28 3.67 -11.25 -25.71
CA PHE A 28 4.58 -12.20 -25.07
C PHE A 28 4.04 -12.71 -23.73
N ILE A 29 3.44 -11.84 -22.92
CA ILE A 29 2.76 -12.21 -21.65
C ILE A 29 1.52 -13.07 -21.93
N ARG A 30 0.73 -12.74 -22.96
CA ARG A 30 -0.43 -13.55 -23.39
C ARG A 30 -0.04 -14.92 -23.97
N ALA A 31 1.03 -15.01 -24.69
CA ALA A 31 1.54 -16.27 -25.24
C ALA A 31 2.08 -17.21 -24.15
N GLY A 32 2.70 -16.67 -23.09
CA GLY A 32 3.13 -17.44 -21.90
C GLY A 32 1.96 -18.00 -21.08
N ALA A 33 0.82 -17.32 -21.05
CA ALA A 33 -0.39 -17.78 -20.38
C ALA A 33 -1.16 -18.87 -21.16
N GLY A 34 -0.93 -18.97 -22.47
CA GLY A 34 -1.62 -19.94 -23.35
C GLY A 34 -1.09 -21.37 -23.29
N ALA A 35 0.07 -21.62 -22.72
CA ALA A 35 0.69 -22.95 -22.69
C ALA A 35 0.27 -23.85 -21.51
N LEU A 36 -0.59 -23.39 -20.61
CA LEU A 36 -1.09 -24.13 -19.43
C LEU A 36 -2.58 -24.49 -19.48
N ALA A 37 -3.24 -24.34 -20.63
CA ALA A 37 -4.66 -24.64 -20.78
C ALA A 37 -4.90 -26.05 -21.35
N ALA A 38 -4.59 -27.10 -20.58
CA ALA A 38 -5.12 -28.43 -20.81
C ALA A 38 -5.49 -29.07 -19.47
N GLY A 39 -6.71 -28.78 -19.00
CA GLY A 39 -7.26 -29.39 -17.77
C GLY A 39 -8.47 -28.62 -17.27
N LEU A 40 -9.55 -28.57 -18.05
CA LEU A 40 -10.81 -27.91 -17.66
C LEU A 40 -11.59 -28.78 -16.69
N LEU A 41 -11.83 -28.29 -15.48
CA LEU A 41 -13.03 -28.50 -14.69
C LEU A 41 -13.73 -27.17 -14.49
N PRO A 42 -15.06 -27.06 -14.68
CA PRO A 42 -15.78 -25.80 -14.54
C PRO A 42 -16.11 -25.54 -13.07
N GLY A 43 -15.69 -24.41 -12.54
CA GLY A 43 -16.16 -23.91 -11.25
C GLY A 43 -15.10 -23.40 -10.32
N ALA A 44 -14.37 -22.35 -10.70
CA ALA A 44 -13.82 -21.32 -9.83
C ALA A 44 -13.27 -20.21 -10.73
N ALA A 45 -13.89 -19.05 -10.75
CA ALA A 45 -13.27 -17.83 -11.25
C ALA A 45 -12.15 -17.45 -10.27
N GLY A 46 -11.01 -18.17 -10.38
CA GLY A 46 -9.77 -17.80 -9.71
C GLY A 46 -9.17 -16.65 -10.49
N ALA A 47 -9.08 -15.47 -9.88
CA ALA A 47 -8.29 -14.37 -10.39
C ALA A 47 -6.93 -14.94 -10.86
N ALA A 48 -6.50 -14.56 -12.07
CA ALA A 48 -5.20 -14.95 -12.59
C ALA A 48 -4.15 -14.48 -11.57
N LEU A 49 -3.56 -15.45 -10.84
CA LEU A 49 -2.48 -15.17 -9.92
C LEU A 49 -1.33 -14.61 -10.74
N GLY A 50 -0.96 -13.36 -10.49
CA GLY A 50 0.13 -12.69 -11.17
C GLY A 50 1.47 -13.41 -10.99
N PRO A 51 2.58 -12.85 -11.50
CA PRO A 51 3.87 -13.50 -11.50
C PRO A 51 4.27 -13.94 -10.10
N ASP A 52 4.82 -15.14 -10.02
CA ASP A 52 5.49 -15.66 -8.85
C ASP A 52 6.84 -14.94 -8.72
N PHE A 53 7.14 -14.39 -7.55
CA PHE A 53 8.40 -13.68 -7.29
C PHE A 53 9.56 -14.65 -7.02
N GLY A 54 9.30 -15.96 -6.90
CA GLY A 54 10.31 -16.95 -6.56
C GLY A 54 10.85 -16.79 -5.14
N ASP A 55 12.05 -17.32 -4.90
CA ASP A 55 12.72 -17.22 -3.61
C ASP A 55 13.29 -15.80 -3.43
N LEU A 56 12.77 -15.08 -2.46
CA LEU A 56 13.24 -13.76 -2.08
C LEU A 56 14.04 -13.82 -0.78
N PRO A 57 14.99 -12.88 -0.55
CA PRO A 57 15.70 -12.82 0.71
C PRO A 57 14.76 -12.46 1.86
N ASP A 58 14.92 -13.16 2.96
CA ASP A 58 14.25 -12.86 4.22
C ASP A 58 14.71 -11.50 4.79
N SER A 59 13.78 -10.78 5.38
CA SER A 59 14.08 -9.56 6.10
C SER A 59 14.39 -9.83 7.58
N ARG A 60 15.35 -9.10 8.14
CA ARG A 60 15.61 -9.07 9.59
C ARG A 60 14.44 -8.56 10.43
N TYR A 61 13.43 -7.97 9.79
CA TYR A 61 12.24 -7.44 10.46
C TYR A 61 11.06 -8.42 10.45
N ASN A 62 11.29 -9.66 9.99
CA ASN A 62 10.26 -10.69 9.98
C ASN A 62 9.89 -11.11 11.40
N THR A 63 8.59 -11.34 11.63
CA THR A 63 8.12 -11.98 12.87
C THR A 63 8.02 -13.48 12.68
N ASP A 64 8.31 -14.24 13.75
CA ASP A 64 8.18 -15.72 13.79
C ASP A 64 6.73 -16.18 14.08
N GLU A 65 5.77 -15.24 14.15
CA GLU A 65 4.40 -15.60 14.45
C GLU A 65 3.76 -16.37 13.29
N LYS A 66 2.84 -17.27 13.63
CA LYS A 66 2.08 -18.06 12.65
C LYS A 66 1.38 -17.13 11.64
N LEU A 67 1.59 -17.39 10.36
CA LEU A 67 0.95 -16.66 9.26
C LEU A 67 -0.57 -16.83 9.32
N THR A 68 -1.30 -15.78 9.03
CA THR A 68 -2.74 -15.85 8.73
C THR A 68 -2.90 -16.58 7.38
N SER A 69 -3.95 -17.38 7.20
CA SER A 69 -4.14 -18.08 5.93
C SER A 69 -4.34 -17.12 4.77
N TYR A 70 -3.87 -17.50 3.58
CA TYR A 70 -4.07 -16.72 2.34
C TYR A 70 -5.55 -16.36 2.12
N GLU A 71 -6.45 -17.32 2.32
CA GLU A 71 -7.89 -17.13 2.21
C GLU A 71 -8.37 -15.99 3.12
N ASN A 72 -8.02 -16.02 4.42
CA ASN A 72 -8.42 -14.96 5.35
C ASN A 72 -7.85 -13.59 4.96
N VAL A 73 -6.59 -13.54 4.48
CA VAL A 73 -5.96 -12.27 4.06
C VAL A 73 -6.62 -11.70 2.82
N THR A 74 -7.11 -12.54 1.91
CA THR A 74 -7.67 -12.09 0.64
C THR A 74 -9.19 -11.92 0.64
N THR A 75 -9.90 -12.50 1.63
CA THR A 75 -11.38 -12.42 1.71
C THR A 75 -11.89 -11.55 2.86
N TYR A 76 -11.05 -11.14 3.80
CA TYR A 76 -11.42 -10.31 4.94
C TYR A 76 -10.64 -8.98 4.90
N ASN A 77 -11.21 -7.98 4.23
CA ASN A 77 -10.52 -6.73 3.91
C ASN A 77 -11.35 -5.49 4.28
N ASN A 78 -10.64 -4.38 4.52
CA ASN A 78 -11.18 -3.03 4.45
C ASN A 78 -10.59 -2.36 3.21
N PHE A 79 -11.36 -2.23 2.15
CA PHE A 79 -11.03 -1.47 0.95
C PHE A 79 -12.32 -0.83 0.44
N TYR A 80 -12.63 0.33 1.00
CA TYR A 80 -13.95 0.96 0.87
C TYR A 80 -14.26 1.42 -0.54
N GLU A 81 -13.26 1.57 -1.37
CA GLU A 81 -13.39 1.79 -2.82
C GLU A 81 -14.14 0.64 -3.51
N LEU A 82 -13.98 -0.59 -3.01
CA LEU A 82 -14.67 -1.78 -3.51
C LEU A 82 -15.93 -2.13 -2.70
N GLY A 83 -16.09 -1.57 -1.49
CA GLY A 83 -17.25 -1.78 -0.64
C GLY A 83 -16.93 -1.72 0.85
N THR A 84 -17.96 -1.62 1.70
CA THR A 84 -17.82 -1.39 3.15
C THR A 84 -17.90 -2.66 4.01
N GLY A 85 -18.42 -3.76 3.46
CA GLY A 85 -18.37 -5.08 4.09
C GLY A 85 -16.97 -5.69 4.00
N LYS A 86 -16.66 -6.64 4.88
CA LYS A 86 -15.30 -7.25 4.93
C LYS A 86 -15.03 -8.16 3.72
N ASP A 87 -16.05 -8.71 3.13
CA ASP A 87 -16.00 -9.57 1.95
C ASP A 87 -16.29 -8.84 0.63
N ASP A 88 -16.84 -7.59 0.70
CA ASP A 88 -17.11 -6.79 -0.48
C ASP A 88 -15.88 -6.57 -1.36
N PRO A 89 -14.68 -6.24 -0.82
CA PRO A 89 -13.48 -6.06 -1.63
C PRO A 89 -13.11 -7.29 -2.43
N HIS A 90 -13.26 -8.49 -1.86
CA HIS A 90 -13.01 -9.73 -2.57
C HIS A 90 -14.05 -9.98 -3.68
N LYS A 91 -15.34 -9.75 -3.40
CA LYS A 91 -16.43 -9.95 -4.36
C LYS A 91 -16.37 -8.99 -5.54
N ASN A 92 -15.89 -7.77 -5.30
CA ASN A 92 -15.80 -6.70 -6.30
C ASN A 92 -14.38 -6.52 -6.85
N ALA A 93 -13.43 -7.41 -6.53
CA ALA A 93 -12.01 -7.27 -6.87
C ALA A 93 -11.76 -7.12 -8.37
N ASP A 94 -12.51 -7.85 -9.19
CA ASP A 94 -12.34 -7.90 -10.65
C ASP A 94 -12.65 -6.55 -11.34
N SER A 95 -13.34 -5.65 -10.65
CA SER A 95 -13.64 -4.31 -11.21
C SER A 95 -12.45 -3.36 -11.19
N LEU A 96 -11.43 -3.59 -10.35
CA LEU A 96 -10.22 -2.78 -10.33
C LEU A 96 -9.30 -3.13 -11.52
N VAL A 97 -9.04 -2.15 -12.38
CA VAL A 97 -8.08 -2.26 -13.48
C VAL A 97 -6.69 -1.86 -12.99
N ALA A 98 -5.84 -2.85 -12.72
CA ALA A 98 -4.49 -2.66 -12.17
C ALA A 98 -3.39 -2.47 -13.23
N GLU A 99 -3.71 -2.59 -14.52
CA GLU A 99 -2.77 -2.42 -15.65
C GLU A 99 -3.45 -1.73 -16.83
N PRO A 100 -2.82 -0.71 -17.44
CA PRO A 100 -1.54 -0.09 -17.05
C PRO A 100 -1.67 0.77 -15.78
N TRP A 101 -0.57 0.91 -15.00
CA TRP A 101 -0.57 1.70 -13.77
C TRP A 101 0.60 2.67 -13.73
N SER A 102 0.35 3.87 -13.20
CA SER A 102 1.38 4.88 -13.01
C SER A 102 1.25 5.57 -11.66
N ILE A 103 2.39 6.04 -11.16
CA ILE A 103 2.52 6.78 -9.92
C ILE A 103 3.06 8.18 -10.23
N GLU A 104 2.32 9.22 -9.86
CA GLU A 104 2.77 10.59 -9.91
C GLU A 104 3.59 10.91 -8.67
N VAL A 105 4.83 11.36 -8.85
CA VAL A 105 5.69 11.92 -7.81
C VAL A 105 5.73 13.44 -7.99
N SER A 106 5.44 14.18 -6.93
CA SER A 106 5.33 15.66 -6.99
C SER A 106 5.71 16.34 -5.68
N GLY A 107 5.59 17.68 -5.64
CA GLY A 107 5.82 18.51 -4.46
C GLY A 107 7.29 18.86 -4.25
N GLU A 108 7.73 18.93 -3.00
CA GLU A 108 9.03 19.42 -2.52
C GLU A 108 10.15 18.38 -2.78
N CYS A 109 10.41 18.06 -4.05
CA CYS A 109 11.47 17.13 -4.47
C CYS A 109 12.13 17.56 -5.78
N ALA A 110 13.37 17.10 -6.02
CA ALA A 110 14.15 17.45 -7.21
C ALA A 110 13.79 16.58 -8.43
N LYS A 111 13.15 15.42 -8.22
CA LYS A 111 12.82 14.47 -9.28
C LYS A 111 11.32 14.16 -9.35
N PRO A 112 10.47 15.19 -9.61
CA PRO A 112 9.06 14.95 -9.87
C PRO A 112 8.86 14.27 -11.22
N GLY A 113 7.77 13.54 -11.38
CA GLY A 113 7.43 12.88 -12.65
C GLY A 113 6.31 11.87 -12.51
N VAL A 114 5.93 11.29 -13.65
CA VAL A 114 4.99 10.16 -13.70
C VAL A 114 5.79 8.93 -14.10
N TYR A 115 5.76 7.92 -13.27
CA TYR A 115 6.49 6.67 -13.44
C TYR A 115 5.49 5.53 -13.67
N SER A 116 5.76 4.65 -14.63
CA SER A 116 5.03 3.36 -14.67
C SER A 116 5.32 2.57 -13.39
N VAL A 117 4.43 1.69 -12.97
CA VAL A 117 4.68 0.87 -11.78
C VAL A 117 5.94 0.02 -11.93
N GLU A 118 6.23 -0.45 -13.15
CA GLU A 118 7.44 -1.21 -13.44
C GLU A 118 8.71 -0.39 -13.23
N ASP A 119 8.74 0.85 -13.75
CA ASP A 119 9.88 1.75 -13.60
C ASP A 119 10.02 2.27 -12.17
N PHE A 120 8.91 2.32 -11.43
CA PHE A 120 8.89 2.67 -10.01
C PHE A 120 9.48 1.56 -9.14
N VAL A 121 9.17 0.29 -9.44
CA VAL A 121 9.60 -0.89 -8.68
C VAL A 121 10.99 -1.38 -9.06
N LYS A 122 11.31 -1.42 -10.37
CA LYS A 122 12.53 -2.04 -10.93
C LYS A 122 13.85 -1.65 -10.27
N PRO A 123 14.08 -0.40 -9.83
CA PRO A 123 15.35 0.00 -9.20
C PRO A 123 15.58 -0.58 -7.81
N HIS A 124 14.55 -1.17 -7.20
CA HIS A 124 14.57 -1.59 -5.82
C HIS A 124 14.66 -3.11 -5.68
N LYS A 125 15.38 -3.55 -4.64
CA LYS A 125 15.48 -4.97 -4.30
C LYS A 125 14.22 -5.39 -3.54
N LEU A 126 13.52 -6.38 -4.06
CA LEU A 126 12.37 -6.97 -3.38
C LEU A 126 12.84 -7.91 -2.26
N GLU A 127 12.09 -7.93 -1.16
CA GLU A 127 12.30 -8.78 0.00
C GLU A 127 10.97 -9.36 0.49
N ASP A 128 11.03 -10.53 1.13
CA ASP A 128 9.94 -11.05 1.93
C ASP A 128 9.88 -10.32 3.29
N ARG A 129 8.72 -9.74 3.60
CA ARG A 129 8.46 -8.96 4.81
C ARG A 129 7.27 -9.54 5.56
N ILE A 130 7.53 -10.40 6.55
CA ILE A 130 6.48 -11.02 7.39
C ILE A 130 6.12 -10.07 8.52
N TYR A 131 5.00 -9.37 8.37
CA TYR A 131 4.59 -8.32 9.28
C TYR A 131 3.26 -8.59 9.97
N ARG A 132 3.16 -8.14 11.24
CA ARG A 132 1.88 -7.96 11.91
C ARG A 132 1.12 -6.80 11.24
N LEU A 133 -0.16 -6.99 11.01
CA LEU A 133 -1.10 -5.93 10.61
C LEU A 133 -2.16 -5.81 11.69
N ARG A 134 -2.41 -4.60 12.18
CA ARG A 134 -3.40 -4.31 13.21
C ARG A 134 -4.42 -3.30 12.68
N CYS A 135 -5.67 -3.71 12.60
CA CYS A 135 -6.77 -2.81 12.26
C CYS A 135 -7.27 -2.05 13.49
N VAL A 136 -7.65 -0.80 13.30
CA VAL A 136 -8.31 0.01 14.35
C VAL A 136 -9.55 -0.67 14.92
N GLU A 137 -10.23 -1.52 14.15
CA GLU A 137 -11.40 -2.33 14.56
C GLU A 137 -11.05 -3.52 15.47
N ALA A 138 -9.89 -3.52 16.10
CA ALA A 138 -9.44 -4.53 17.07
C ALA A 138 -9.31 -5.97 16.53
N TRP A 139 -8.96 -6.13 15.26
CA TRP A 139 -8.51 -7.40 14.69
C TRP A 139 -7.10 -7.27 14.09
N SER A 140 -6.43 -8.38 13.90
CA SER A 140 -5.06 -8.41 13.40
C SER A 140 -4.77 -9.64 12.53
N MET A 141 -3.72 -9.55 11.73
CA MET A 141 -3.19 -10.60 10.87
C MET A 141 -1.67 -10.64 10.95
N VAL A 142 -1.04 -11.70 10.47
CA VAL A 142 0.39 -11.79 10.14
C VAL A 142 0.46 -12.12 8.66
N ILE A 143 1.07 -11.25 7.87
CA ILE A 143 1.03 -11.31 6.40
C ILE A 143 2.46 -11.27 5.86
N PRO A 144 2.85 -12.24 5.01
CA PRO A 144 4.12 -12.21 4.28
C PRO A 144 3.95 -11.34 3.03
N TRP A 145 4.45 -10.12 3.09
CA TRP A 145 4.45 -9.17 1.98
C TRP A 145 5.68 -9.37 1.11
N VAL A 146 5.55 -9.10 -0.18
CA VAL A 146 6.67 -8.88 -1.08
C VAL A 146 6.76 -7.40 -1.35
N GLY A 147 7.90 -6.77 -1.03
CA GLY A 147 8.03 -5.33 -1.16
C GLY A 147 9.45 -4.79 -1.02
N PHE A 148 9.56 -3.48 -0.97
CA PHE A 148 10.81 -2.72 -0.88
C PHE A 148 10.61 -1.46 -0.02
N GLU A 149 11.68 -0.93 0.56
CA GLU A 149 11.60 0.20 1.48
C GLU A 149 11.10 1.49 0.82
N VAL A 150 10.14 2.17 1.44
CA VAL A 150 9.69 3.51 1.03
C VAL A 150 10.85 4.50 1.07
N GLY A 151 11.75 4.37 2.05
CA GLY A 151 12.91 5.21 2.21
C GLY A 151 13.84 5.22 0.99
N GLU A 152 13.95 4.12 0.26
CA GLU A 152 14.74 4.07 -0.98
C GLU A 152 14.09 4.89 -2.11
N VAL A 153 12.77 4.87 -2.19
CA VAL A 153 12.02 5.73 -3.13
C VAL A 153 12.17 7.19 -2.75
N VAL A 154 12.04 7.52 -1.46
CA VAL A 154 12.22 8.89 -0.95
C VAL A 154 13.61 9.41 -1.31
N LYS A 155 14.68 8.64 -1.06
CA LYS A 155 16.07 9.03 -1.43
C LYS A 155 16.20 9.29 -2.92
N ARG A 156 15.59 8.44 -3.77
CA ARG A 156 15.62 8.58 -5.21
C ARG A 156 14.89 9.83 -5.71
N CYS A 157 13.82 10.25 -5.03
CA CYS A 157 13.07 11.45 -5.37
C CYS A 157 13.79 12.75 -4.97
N GLU A 158 14.82 12.67 -4.12
CA GLU A 158 15.63 13.80 -3.64
C GLU A 158 14.77 14.93 -3.04
N PRO A 159 14.06 14.68 -1.92
CA PRO A 159 13.27 15.72 -1.27
C PRO A 159 14.15 16.87 -0.82
N ASN A 160 13.69 18.10 -1.00
CA ASN A 160 14.39 19.29 -0.54
C ASN A 160 14.17 19.52 0.98
N SER A 161 14.84 20.53 1.55
CA SER A 161 14.78 20.84 2.98
C SER A 161 13.39 21.27 3.50
N HIS A 162 12.46 21.59 2.59
CA HIS A 162 11.10 21.97 2.91
C HIS A 162 10.18 20.77 3.07
N ALA A 163 10.51 19.61 2.47
CA ALA A 163 9.74 18.40 2.64
C ALA A 163 9.75 17.93 4.10
N LYS A 164 8.58 17.84 4.71
CA LYS A 164 8.38 17.36 6.09
C LYS A 164 7.52 16.10 6.13
N TYR A 165 6.67 15.93 5.13
CA TYR A 165 5.71 14.85 5.02
C TYR A 165 5.71 14.27 3.62
N VAL A 166 5.16 13.07 3.52
CA VAL A 166 4.83 12.41 2.25
C VAL A 166 3.35 12.09 2.26
N ALA A 167 2.61 12.64 1.31
CA ALA A 167 1.19 12.40 1.09
C ALA A 167 0.99 11.38 -0.02
N PHE A 168 0.00 10.52 0.13
CA PHE A 168 -0.36 9.48 -0.83
C PHE A 168 -1.83 9.57 -1.23
N LYS A 169 -2.15 9.18 -2.46
CA LYS A 169 -3.54 9.08 -2.95
C LYS A 169 -3.77 7.72 -3.61
N THR A 170 -4.93 7.14 -3.33
CA THR A 170 -5.48 5.99 -4.08
C THR A 170 -6.06 6.47 -5.40
N ILE A 171 -6.21 5.58 -6.36
CA ILE A 171 -6.90 5.85 -7.62
C ILE A 171 -8.33 6.36 -7.37
N LEU A 172 -8.75 7.34 -8.17
CA LEU A 172 -10.14 7.80 -8.27
C LEU A 172 -10.74 7.28 -9.56
N ASP A 173 -11.58 6.26 -9.44
CA ASP A 173 -12.25 5.60 -10.56
C ASP A 173 -13.65 5.11 -10.15
N PRO A 174 -14.63 6.01 -10.01
CA PRO A 174 -15.96 5.62 -9.55
C PRO A 174 -16.74 4.76 -10.58
N GLU A 175 -16.25 4.63 -11.82
CA GLU A 175 -16.86 3.74 -12.82
C GLU A 175 -16.57 2.28 -12.47
N ASN A 176 -15.33 1.98 -12.10
CA ASN A 176 -14.87 0.63 -11.78
C ASN A 176 -14.86 0.32 -10.27
N LEU A 177 -14.83 1.36 -9.42
CA LEU A 177 -14.77 1.21 -7.96
C LEU A 177 -16.11 1.62 -7.32
N PRO A 178 -17.05 0.68 -7.13
CA PRO A 178 -18.43 0.98 -6.74
C PRO A 178 -18.56 1.68 -5.39
N GLY A 179 -17.61 1.47 -4.47
CA GLY A 179 -17.59 2.13 -3.18
C GLY A 179 -17.37 3.64 -3.28
N GLN A 180 -16.66 4.11 -4.32
CA GLN A 180 -16.40 5.53 -4.54
C GLN A 180 -17.64 6.32 -5.00
N ARG A 181 -18.71 5.64 -5.39
CA ARG A 181 -20.03 6.28 -5.68
C ARG A 181 -20.77 6.64 -4.40
N ARG A 182 -20.33 6.10 -3.25
CA ARG A 182 -20.96 6.32 -1.94
C ARG A 182 -20.24 7.43 -1.18
N ARG A 183 -20.98 8.29 -0.50
CA ARG A 183 -20.43 9.36 0.33
C ARG A 183 -19.99 8.86 1.73
N VAL A 184 -19.18 7.79 1.75
CA VAL A 184 -18.64 7.23 3.00
C VAL A 184 -17.38 7.99 3.42
N LEU A 185 -16.57 8.38 2.43
CA LEU A 185 -15.35 9.16 2.59
C LEU A 185 -15.30 10.26 1.52
N ASP A 186 -14.41 11.21 1.71
CA ASP A 186 -14.05 12.22 0.72
C ASP A 186 -12.99 11.63 -0.23
N TRP A 187 -13.45 11.17 -1.40
CA TRP A 187 -12.62 10.50 -2.40
C TRP A 187 -11.72 11.45 -3.19
N PRO A 188 -10.54 11.03 -3.69
CA PRO A 188 -9.92 9.73 -3.47
C PRO A 188 -9.44 9.57 -2.02
N TYR A 189 -9.23 8.32 -1.59
CA TYR A 189 -8.64 8.03 -0.29
C TYR A 189 -7.23 8.65 -0.21
N LYS A 190 -6.92 9.28 0.92
CA LYS A 190 -5.65 10.01 1.16
C LYS A 190 -5.05 9.58 2.47
N GLU A 191 -3.74 9.43 2.47
CA GLU A 191 -2.94 9.17 3.65
C GLU A 191 -1.64 9.95 3.64
N GLY A 192 -1.01 10.05 4.81
CA GLY A 192 0.27 10.73 4.94
C GLY A 192 1.15 10.11 6.02
N LEU A 193 2.44 10.30 5.86
CA LEU A 193 3.48 9.99 6.83
C LEU A 193 4.37 11.22 7.03
N ARG A 194 4.95 11.36 8.21
CA ARG A 194 6.11 12.23 8.35
C ARG A 194 7.26 11.67 7.51
N LEU A 195 8.16 12.53 7.08
CA LEU A 195 9.29 12.11 6.23
C LEU A 195 10.20 11.11 6.95
N ASP A 196 10.44 11.26 8.25
CA ASP A 196 11.21 10.31 9.06
C ASP A 196 10.52 8.96 9.23
N GLU A 197 9.19 8.93 9.32
CA GLU A 197 8.40 7.69 9.30
C GLU A 197 8.50 6.98 7.95
N ALA A 198 8.42 7.74 6.85
CA ALA A 198 8.58 7.20 5.50
C ALA A 198 10.00 6.67 5.23
N MET A 199 11.01 7.25 5.91
CA MET A 199 12.42 6.82 5.86
C MET A 199 12.73 5.63 6.76
N ASN A 200 11.82 5.24 7.68
CA ASN A 200 12.03 4.07 8.52
C ASN A 200 11.98 2.79 7.69
N PRO A 201 12.95 1.86 7.83
CA PRO A 201 13.03 0.67 6.99
C PRO A 201 11.86 -0.32 7.14
N LEU A 202 11.03 -0.17 8.18
CA LEU A 202 9.78 -0.93 8.31
C LEU A 202 8.68 -0.46 7.36
N ALA A 203 8.71 0.81 6.91
CA ALA A 203 7.77 1.30 5.91
C ALA A 203 8.13 0.77 4.53
N ILE A 204 7.25 0.00 3.91
CA ILE A 204 7.49 -0.59 2.59
C ILE A 204 6.37 -0.25 1.61
N PHE A 205 6.72 -0.19 0.34
CA PHE A 205 5.79 -0.43 -0.74
C PHE A 205 5.72 -1.93 -1.00
N ALA A 206 4.53 -2.50 -0.93
CA ALA A 206 4.28 -3.90 -1.24
C ALA A 206 3.69 -4.03 -2.65
N VAL A 207 4.19 -5.00 -3.40
CA VAL A 207 3.77 -5.40 -4.75
C VAL A 207 3.24 -6.83 -4.77
N GLY A 208 3.40 -7.55 -3.66
CA GLY A 208 2.97 -8.93 -3.53
C GLY A 208 2.68 -9.36 -2.11
N LEU A 209 2.13 -10.54 -1.99
CA LEU A 209 1.94 -11.27 -0.73
C LEU A 209 1.98 -12.79 -0.99
N TYR A 210 2.49 -13.55 -0.02
CA TYR A 210 2.68 -15.02 -0.16
C TYR A 210 3.47 -15.41 -1.43
N GLY A 211 4.53 -14.64 -1.79
CA GLY A 211 5.36 -14.87 -2.96
C GLY A 211 4.70 -14.55 -4.32
N LYS A 212 3.47 -14.03 -4.35
CA LYS A 212 2.69 -13.75 -5.56
C LYS A 212 2.31 -12.28 -5.64
N ALA A 213 2.01 -11.80 -6.85
CA ALA A 213 1.52 -10.43 -7.05
C ALA A 213 0.28 -10.13 -6.21
N LEU A 214 0.14 -8.85 -5.80
CA LEU A 214 -0.99 -8.41 -4.99
C LEU A 214 -2.32 -8.68 -5.69
N PRO A 215 -3.27 -9.33 -5.01
CA PRO A 215 -4.66 -9.34 -5.47
C PRO A 215 -5.27 -7.93 -5.37
N ASN A 216 -6.23 -7.63 -6.22
CA ASN A 216 -6.88 -6.33 -6.31
C ASN A 216 -7.45 -5.86 -4.96
N GLN A 217 -8.16 -6.75 -4.23
CA GLN A 217 -8.71 -6.44 -2.90
C GLN A 217 -7.66 -6.16 -1.84
N ASN A 218 -6.42 -6.57 -2.06
CA ASN A 218 -5.30 -6.30 -1.16
C ASN A 218 -4.52 -5.04 -1.55
N GLY A 219 -4.92 -4.35 -2.62
CA GLY A 219 -4.36 -3.05 -3.01
C GLY A 219 -3.41 -3.09 -4.19
N ALA A 220 -3.64 -4.00 -5.17
CA ALA A 220 -2.87 -4.04 -6.41
C ALA A 220 -2.85 -2.68 -7.13
N PRO A 221 -1.82 -2.42 -7.97
CA PRO A 221 -0.58 -3.20 -8.09
C PRO A 221 0.47 -2.80 -7.05
N LEU A 222 0.27 -1.67 -6.35
CA LEU A 222 1.20 -1.09 -5.37
C LEU A 222 0.44 -0.55 -4.16
N ARG A 223 0.88 -0.93 -2.97
CA ARG A 223 0.33 -0.40 -1.73
C ARG A 223 1.41 -0.04 -0.72
N LEU A 224 1.08 0.85 0.22
CA LEU A 224 1.88 1.12 1.40
C LEU A 224 1.62 0.06 2.49
N VAL A 225 2.66 -0.32 3.25
CA VAL A 225 2.55 -1.10 4.48
C VAL A 225 3.41 -0.46 5.56
N VAL A 226 2.76 -0.07 6.67
CA VAL A 226 3.39 0.58 7.83
C VAL A 226 2.98 -0.22 9.07
N PRO A 227 3.76 -1.25 9.48
CA PRO A 227 3.29 -2.29 10.39
C PRO A 227 3.02 -1.81 11.83
N TRP A 228 3.65 -0.72 12.28
CA TRP A 228 3.45 -0.17 13.63
C TRP A 228 2.26 0.77 13.77
N LYS A 229 1.63 1.13 12.62
CA LYS A 229 0.42 1.97 12.57
C LYS A 229 -0.81 1.13 12.33
N TYR A 230 -1.98 1.67 12.67
CA TYR A 230 -3.24 1.03 12.30
C TYR A 230 -3.37 0.86 10.78
N GLY A 231 -3.96 -0.25 10.36
CA GLY A 231 -3.97 -0.71 8.97
C GLY A 231 -4.53 0.28 7.94
N PHE A 232 -5.36 1.24 8.35
CA PHE A 232 -5.88 2.26 7.44
C PHE A 232 -4.80 3.26 6.96
N LYS A 233 -3.70 3.41 7.70
CA LYS A 233 -2.52 4.18 7.27
C LYS A 233 -1.79 3.53 6.09
N SER A 234 -1.98 2.24 5.89
CA SER A 234 -1.38 1.45 4.81
C SER A 234 -2.22 1.54 3.54
N ILE A 235 -2.22 2.71 2.91
CA ILE A 235 -3.03 3.04 1.72
C ILE A 235 -2.80 2.07 0.57
N LYS A 236 -3.86 1.71 -0.16
CA LYS A 236 -3.92 0.73 -1.24
C LYS A 236 -3.97 1.40 -2.61
N SER A 237 -3.53 0.67 -3.66
CA SER A 237 -3.66 1.09 -5.06
C SER A 237 -3.20 2.53 -5.29
N VAL A 238 -1.93 2.78 -4.90
CA VAL A 238 -1.33 4.11 -4.86
C VAL A 238 -1.08 4.62 -6.27
N VAL A 239 -1.55 5.85 -6.55
CA VAL A 239 -1.31 6.58 -7.81
C VAL A 239 -0.56 7.88 -7.63
N SER A 240 -0.36 8.34 -6.38
CA SER A 240 0.33 9.62 -6.14
C SER A 240 1.15 9.56 -4.86
N MET A 241 2.35 10.14 -4.91
CA MET A 241 3.27 10.38 -3.81
C MET A 241 3.74 11.83 -3.89
N GLU A 242 3.32 12.67 -2.94
CA GLU A 242 3.60 14.10 -2.93
C GLU A 242 4.39 14.48 -1.68
N PHE A 243 5.53 15.15 -1.86
CA PHE A 243 6.32 15.70 -0.75
C PHE A 243 5.75 17.06 -0.34
N THR A 244 5.37 17.22 0.94
CA THR A 244 4.72 18.43 1.44
C THR A 244 5.46 19.05 2.62
N ARG A 245 5.30 20.38 2.79
CA ARG A 245 5.79 21.13 3.96
C ARG A 245 4.90 20.93 5.17
N ASP A 246 3.61 20.99 4.91
CA ASP A 246 2.58 20.93 5.93
C ASP A 246 2.02 19.51 6.03
N GLU A 247 1.49 19.18 7.22
CA GLU A 247 0.84 17.91 7.48
C GLU A 247 -0.34 17.72 6.52
N PRO A 248 -0.33 16.65 5.68
CA PRO A 248 -1.38 16.44 4.71
C PRO A 248 -2.67 15.95 5.40
N PRO A 249 -3.84 16.36 4.90
CA PRO A 249 -5.10 15.84 5.40
C PRO A 249 -5.24 14.35 5.01
N THR A 250 -5.65 13.52 5.98
CA THR A 250 -5.93 12.10 5.77
C THR A 250 -7.42 11.85 5.63
N ALA A 251 -7.81 10.76 4.94
CA ALA A 251 -9.22 10.47 4.67
C ALA A 251 -10.03 10.32 5.97
N TRP A 252 -9.58 9.48 6.90
CA TRP A 252 -10.29 9.27 8.16
C TRP A 252 -10.14 10.44 9.14
N GLY A 253 -8.98 11.11 9.17
CA GLY A 253 -8.77 12.31 9.99
C GLY A 253 -9.73 13.44 9.62
N ARG A 254 -10.08 13.59 8.34
CA ARG A 254 -11.11 14.54 7.89
C ARG A 254 -12.53 14.08 8.19
N GLN A 255 -12.79 12.79 8.00
CA GLN A 255 -14.13 12.23 8.17
C GLN A 255 -14.56 12.20 9.65
N ALA A 256 -13.66 11.86 10.56
CA ALA A 256 -13.94 11.74 11.98
C ALA A 256 -12.71 12.13 12.83
N PRO A 257 -12.37 13.43 12.93
CA PRO A 257 -11.13 13.91 13.56
C PRO A 257 -11.04 13.59 15.06
N GLY A 258 -12.16 13.35 15.73
CA GLY A 258 -12.19 12.89 17.13
C GLY A 258 -11.92 11.40 17.33
N GLU A 259 -11.86 10.63 16.24
CA GLU A 259 -11.65 9.18 16.27
C GLU A 259 -10.32 8.75 15.64
N TYR A 260 -9.81 9.52 14.65
CA TYR A 260 -8.66 9.18 13.82
C TYR A 260 -7.69 10.35 13.73
N GLY A 261 -6.56 10.21 14.40
CA GLY A 261 -5.47 11.18 14.32
C GLY A 261 -4.55 10.94 13.12
N PHE A 262 -3.62 11.87 12.92
CA PHE A 262 -2.65 11.78 11.81
C PHE A 262 -1.68 10.61 12.01
N TYR A 263 -1.14 10.45 13.22
CA TYR A 263 -0.11 9.43 13.48
C TYR A 263 -0.68 8.02 13.45
N SER A 264 -1.82 7.81 14.11
CA SER A 264 -2.52 6.53 14.16
C SER A 264 -1.62 5.32 14.44
N ASN A 265 -0.68 5.51 15.36
CA ASN A 265 0.18 4.45 15.87
C ASN A 265 -0.66 3.45 16.67
N VAL A 266 -0.38 2.16 16.55
CA VAL A 266 -1.03 1.15 17.38
C VAL A 266 -0.68 1.40 18.85
N ASN A 267 -1.68 1.81 19.63
CA ASN A 267 -1.52 2.15 21.04
C ASN A 267 -2.63 1.50 21.89
N PRO A 268 -2.32 0.49 22.72
CA PRO A 268 -3.30 -0.16 23.59
C PRO A 268 -3.83 0.73 24.72
N GLU A 269 -3.19 1.88 24.99
CA GLU A 269 -3.59 2.81 26.05
C GLU A 269 -4.56 3.89 25.56
N VAL A 270 -4.67 4.09 24.24
CA VAL A 270 -5.61 5.02 23.62
C VAL A 270 -6.74 4.24 22.99
N ASN A 271 -7.91 4.29 23.62
CA ASN A 271 -9.09 3.61 23.10
C ASN A 271 -9.71 4.40 21.93
N HIS A 272 -10.30 3.68 21.00
CA HIS A 272 -11.26 4.29 20.08
C HIS A 272 -12.52 4.71 20.89
N PRO A 273 -13.22 5.81 20.57
CA PRO A 273 -14.41 6.25 21.34
C PRO A 273 -15.50 5.18 21.49
N ARG A 274 -15.57 4.23 20.56
CA ARG A 274 -16.62 3.19 20.52
C ARG A 274 -16.16 1.81 21.02
N TRP A 275 -14.85 1.55 21.17
CA TRP A 275 -14.31 0.26 21.66
C TRP A 275 -12.91 0.39 22.24
N SER A 276 -12.51 -0.65 23.00
CA SER A 276 -11.18 -0.73 23.59
C SER A 276 -10.14 -1.24 22.61
N GLN A 277 -8.93 -0.65 22.66
CA GLN A 277 -7.78 -1.07 21.88
C GLN A 277 -6.83 -2.02 22.64
N ARG A 278 -7.12 -2.33 23.91
CA ARG A 278 -6.24 -3.14 24.76
C ARG A 278 -6.06 -4.58 24.30
N ARG A 279 -7.03 -5.13 23.60
CA ARG A 279 -7.01 -6.51 23.11
C ARG A 279 -7.47 -6.57 21.66
N GLU A 280 -6.93 -7.54 20.94
CA GLU A 280 -7.22 -7.78 19.54
C GLU A 280 -7.58 -9.25 19.28
N ARG A 281 -8.29 -9.49 18.20
CA ARG A 281 -8.57 -10.82 17.70
C ARG A 281 -7.67 -11.08 16.48
N ARG A 282 -6.73 -12.01 16.60
CA ARG A 282 -5.99 -12.50 15.42
C ARG A 282 -6.95 -13.30 14.55
N ILE A 283 -7.09 -12.92 13.28
CA ILE A 283 -7.98 -13.62 12.33
C ILE A 283 -7.49 -15.07 12.18
N GLY A 284 -8.42 -16.02 12.28
CA GLY A 284 -8.13 -17.45 12.34
C GLY A 284 -7.84 -18.00 13.73
N GLU A 285 -7.81 -17.16 14.78
CA GLU A 285 -7.68 -17.58 16.18
C GLU A 285 -8.99 -17.40 16.96
N PHE A 286 -9.22 -18.29 17.93
CA PHE A 286 -10.42 -18.24 18.76
C PHE A 286 -10.34 -17.21 19.88
N ARG A 287 -9.14 -17.05 20.49
CA ARG A 287 -8.95 -16.19 21.68
C ARG A 287 -8.40 -14.82 21.32
N LYS A 288 -8.89 -13.77 22.00
CA LYS A 288 -8.27 -12.45 21.93
C LYS A 288 -6.94 -12.43 22.65
N ARG A 289 -5.95 -11.75 22.07
CA ARG A 289 -4.63 -11.50 22.65
C ARG A 289 -4.50 -10.04 23.13
N LYS A 290 -3.47 -9.74 23.90
CA LYS A 290 -3.11 -8.37 24.28
C LYS A 290 -2.56 -7.64 23.04
N THR A 291 -3.00 -6.41 22.80
CA THR A 291 -2.41 -5.53 21.80
C THR A 291 -1.06 -5.02 22.28
N LEU A 292 -0.06 -5.04 21.43
CA LEU A 292 1.28 -4.53 21.69
C LEU A 292 1.40 -3.07 21.25
N MET A 293 2.16 -2.27 22.02
CA MET A 293 2.51 -0.91 21.63
C MET A 293 3.23 -0.93 20.27
N PHE A 294 2.92 0.02 19.40
CA PHE A 294 3.44 0.04 18.03
C PHE A 294 3.31 -1.31 17.30
N ASN A 295 2.26 -2.08 17.64
CA ASN A 295 2.04 -3.42 17.08
C ASN A 295 3.22 -4.40 17.33
N GLY A 296 4.04 -4.14 18.36
CA GLY A 296 5.22 -4.92 18.72
C GLY A 296 6.49 -4.55 17.93
N TYR A 297 6.55 -3.35 17.36
CA TYR A 297 7.73 -2.78 16.69
C TYR A 297 8.33 -1.60 17.46
N GLU A 298 8.20 -1.62 18.79
CA GLU A 298 8.62 -0.52 19.66
C GLU A 298 10.13 -0.23 19.55
N GLU A 299 10.96 -1.27 19.47
CA GLU A 299 12.41 -1.13 19.35
C GLU A 299 12.83 -0.37 18.09
N GLU A 300 12.11 -0.56 17.00
CA GLU A 300 12.43 0.02 15.69
C GLU A 300 11.85 1.44 15.49
N VAL A 301 10.82 1.83 16.26
CA VAL A 301 10.08 3.06 15.94
C VAL A 301 9.88 4.02 17.11
N ALA A 302 10.03 3.60 18.39
CA ALA A 302 9.73 4.46 19.52
C ALA A 302 10.56 5.75 19.53
N HIS A 303 11.79 5.72 19.04
CA HIS A 303 12.67 6.88 18.93
C HIS A 303 12.11 8.00 18.04
N LEU A 304 11.29 7.67 17.03
CA LEU A 304 10.63 8.64 16.14
C LEU A 304 9.64 9.54 16.90
N TYR A 305 9.16 9.08 18.03
CA TYR A 305 8.13 9.73 18.85
C TYR A 305 8.66 10.18 20.21
N ALA A 306 9.98 10.22 20.39
CA ALA A 306 10.60 10.67 21.64
C ALA A 306 10.13 12.09 21.99
N GLY A 307 9.61 12.29 23.22
CA GLY A 307 9.07 13.56 23.70
C GLY A 307 7.65 13.89 23.23
N MET A 308 7.01 13.05 22.41
CA MET A 308 5.65 13.24 21.94
C MET A 308 4.64 12.63 22.92
N ASP A 309 3.59 13.37 23.28
CA ASP A 309 2.45 12.82 24.01
C ASP A 309 1.56 11.99 23.07
N LEU A 310 1.71 10.66 23.11
CA LEU A 310 1.00 9.73 22.23
C LEU A 310 -0.51 9.57 22.55
N LYS A 311 -1.01 10.21 23.60
CA LYS A 311 -2.45 10.27 23.89
C LYS A 311 -3.11 11.46 23.20
N LYS A 312 -2.35 12.51 22.96
CA LYS A 312 -2.79 13.70 22.20
C LYS A 312 -2.54 13.53 20.72
N ASN A 313 -1.41 12.92 20.37
CA ASN A 313 -0.97 12.69 19.00
C ASN A 313 -1.24 11.21 18.60
N PHE A 314 -2.51 10.88 18.49
CA PHE A 314 -2.96 9.54 18.14
C PHE A 314 -3.28 9.38 16.65
#